data_7cf717f89a2a4a02e1031252050d6a91
#
_entry.id   7cf717f89a2a4a02e1031252050d6a91
#
_cell.length_a   1.000
_cell.length_b   1.000
_cell.length_c   1.000
_cell.angle_alpha   90.00
_cell.angle_beta   90.00
_cell.angle_gamma   90.00
#
_symmetry.space_group_name_H-M   'P 1'
#
loop_
_entity.id
_entity.type
_entity.pdbx_description
1 polymer ?
#
loop_
_entity_poly.entity_id
_entity_poly.type
_entity_poly.pdbx_seq_one_letter_code
_entity_poly.pdbx_strand_id
1 'polypeptide(L)'
;EHIYWAPEPFVSFAEACPALYDRTVTINGVSKAYAMTGWRIGYAGGPKTIIAAMKKIQSQSTSNPCSISQAASVAALNGDQSCVREMTKAFRARHDYLVAALNEIPGFRCLRSAGTFYAFPNVSEAIQAKGLKDDLELASLLLKEAEVAVVPGSAFGAAGYIRLSFACSLDTLKETIRRLRRVIG
;
A
#
# COMPACT_ATOMS: atom_id res chain seq x y z
N GLU A 1 8.85 2.65 -2.75
CA GLU A 1 10.23 2.23 -2.89
C GLU A 1 10.96 2.12 -1.54
N HIS A 2 10.53 2.87 -0.52
CA HIS A 2 11.16 2.85 0.81
C HIS A 2 10.68 1.69 1.69
N ILE A 3 9.44 1.21 1.50
CA ILE A 3 8.89 0.07 2.23
C ILE A 3 9.14 -1.19 1.41
N TYR A 4 10.39 -1.60 1.37
CA TYR A 4 10.90 -2.65 0.50
C TYR A 4 11.98 -3.47 1.21
N TRP A 5 11.94 -4.81 1.09
CA TRP A 5 12.82 -5.75 1.80
C TRP A 5 13.29 -6.94 0.96
N ALA A 6 13.19 -6.86 -0.38
CA ALA A 6 13.83 -7.84 -1.23
C ALA A 6 15.37 -7.76 -1.09
N PRO A 7 16.09 -8.83 -1.42
CA PRO A 7 17.56 -8.83 -1.42
C PRO A 7 18.13 -7.90 -2.50
N GLU A 8 17.46 -7.76 -3.64
CA GLU A 8 17.84 -6.86 -4.71
C GLU A 8 17.42 -5.42 -4.39
N PRO A 9 18.21 -4.40 -4.75
CA PRO A 9 17.81 -3.01 -4.55
C PRO A 9 16.58 -2.67 -5.39
N PHE A 10 15.76 -1.74 -4.88
CA PHE A 10 14.67 -1.18 -5.65
C PHE A 10 15.23 -0.40 -6.85
N VAL A 11 14.66 -0.65 -8.03
CA VAL A 11 15.03 0.04 -9.28
C VAL A 11 13.81 0.77 -9.82
N SER A 12 13.92 2.08 -10.03
CA SER A 12 12.86 2.88 -10.64
C SER A 12 12.78 2.62 -12.15
N PHE A 13 11.62 2.92 -12.76
CA PHE A 13 11.48 2.80 -14.22
C PHE A 13 12.46 3.71 -14.98
N ALA A 14 12.68 4.94 -14.48
CA ALA A 14 13.62 5.87 -15.09
C ALA A 14 15.08 5.35 -15.06
N GLU A 15 15.43 4.61 -14.03
CA GLU A 15 16.73 3.95 -13.88
C GLU A 15 16.84 2.69 -14.75
N ALA A 16 15.80 1.86 -14.77
CA ALA A 16 15.76 0.62 -15.57
C ALA A 16 15.74 0.90 -17.09
N CYS A 17 15.17 2.02 -17.49
CA CYS A 17 14.99 2.39 -18.91
C CYS A 17 15.54 3.80 -19.21
N PRO A 18 16.87 4.02 -19.18
CA PRO A 18 17.47 5.33 -19.41
C PRO A 18 17.11 5.94 -20.78
N ALA A 19 16.90 5.11 -21.79
CA ALA A 19 16.48 5.55 -23.13
C ALA A 19 15.10 6.22 -23.15
N LEU A 20 14.29 6.01 -22.12
CA LEU A 20 12.97 6.61 -21.97
C LEU A 20 12.94 7.75 -20.93
N TYR A 21 14.09 8.15 -20.41
CA TYR A 21 14.18 9.17 -19.36
C TYR A 21 13.44 10.47 -19.73
N ASP A 22 13.66 10.98 -20.95
CA ASP A 22 13.03 12.20 -21.47
C ASP A 22 11.52 12.05 -21.76
N ARG A 23 10.97 10.86 -21.59
CA ARG A 23 9.54 10.53 -21.76
C ARG A 23 8.89 10.02 -20.49
N THR A 24 9.63 10.03 -19.37
CA THR A 24 9.20 9.50 -18.09
C THR A 24 8.90 10.64 -17.13
N VAL A 25 7.74 10.58 -16.47
CA VAL A 25 7.43 11.41 -15.31
C VAL A 25 7.31 10.48 -14.10
N THR A 26 8.22 10.64 -13.16
CA THR A 26 8.19 9.92 -11.88
C THR A 26 7.35 10.71 -10.88
N ILE A 27 6.33 10.08 -10.30
CA ILE A 27 5.45 10.65 -9.29
C ILE A 27 5.70 9.93 -7.98
N ASN A 28 5.90 10.70 -6.90
CA ASN A 28 6.17 10.17 -5.58
C ASN A 28 5.56 11.05 -4.48
N GLY A 29 5.76 10.71 -3.22
CA GLY A 29 5.26 11.50 -2.10
C GLY A 29 5.77 11.01 -0.74
N VAL A 30 5.68 11.89 0.23
CA VAL A 30 6.14 11.64 1.62
C VAL A 30 5.10 10.91 2.48
N SER A 31 3.88 10.73 1.98
CA SER A 31 2.74 10.25 2.77
C SER A 31 2.96 8.90 3.44
N LYS A 32 3.63 7.96 2.80
CA LYS A 32 3.76 6.56 3.27
C LYS A 32 5.10 6.32 3.93
N ALA A 33 6.19 6.61 3.23
CA ALA A 33 7.55 6.40 3.71
C ALA A 33 7.88 7.14 5.02
N TYR A 34 7.31 8.32 5.20
CA TYR A 34 7.56 9.17 6.38
C TYR A 34 6.34 9.31 7.30
N ALA A 35 5.29 8.49 7.11
CA ALA A 35 4.04 8.56 7.86
C ALA A 35 3.40 9.98 7.84
N MET A 36 3.53 10.69 6.72
CA MET A 36 3.13 12.09 6.54
C MET A 36 1.84 12.24 5.73
N THR A 37 0.85 11.37 5.92
CA THR A 37 -0.42 11.42 5.16
C THR A 37 -1.16 12.74 5.36
N GLY A 38 -1.15 13.30 6.56
CA GLY A 38 -1.82 14.55 6.91
C GLY A 38 -1.16 15.80 6.32
N TRP A 39 0.10 15.73 5.91
CA TRP A 39 0.84 16.85 5.35
C TRP A 39 0.49 17.16 3.89
N ARG A 40 -0.15 16.24 3.20
CA ARG A 40 -0.69 16.39 1.85
C ARG A 40 0.35 16.81 0.80
N ILE A 41 1.52 16.16 0.77
CA ILE A 41 2.60 16.43 -0.19
C ILE A 41 2.83 15.22 -1.08
N GLY A 42 2.79 15.49 -2.38
CA GLY A 42 3.36 14.66 -3.45
C GLY A 42 4.26 15.52 -4.32
N TYR A 43 5.13 14.89 -5.09
CA TYR A 43 6.03 15.57 -6.01
C TYR A 43 6.21 14.76 -7.28
N ALA A 44 6.63 15.45 -8.36
CA ALA A 44 6.90 14.83 -9.64
C ALA A 44 8.22 15.34 -10.20
N GLY A 45 8.98 14.45 -10.81
CA GLY A 45 10.18 14.75 -11.59
C GLY A 45 10.04 14.23 -13.02
N GLY A 46 10.49 15.03 -14.00
CA GLY A 46 10.38 14.63 -15.41
C GLY A 46 10.77 15.73 -16.38
N PRO A 47 10.48 15.59 -17.69
CA PRO A 47 10.82 16.55 -18.71
C PRO A 47 10.34 17.96 -18.39
N LYS A 48 11.24 18.93 -18.54
CA LYS A 48 11.01 20.34 -18.18
C LYS A 48 9.70 20.91 -18.77
N THR A 49 9.38 20.57 -19.98
CA THR A 49 8.16 21.03 -20.67
C THR A 49 6.89 20.54 -20.00
N ILE A 50 6.87 19.26 -19.59
CA ILE A 50 5.72 18.64 -18.90
C ILE A 50 5.60 19.21 -17.48
N ILE A 51 6.68 19.28 -16.74
CA ILE A 51 6.67 19.83 -15.36
C ILE A 51 6.26 21.30 -15.35
N ALA A 52 6.72 22.11 -16.34
CA ALA A 52 6.29 23.49 -16.48
C ALA A 52 4.79 23.62 -16.79
N ALA A 53 4.23 22.76 -17.63
CA ALA A 53 2.80 22.72 -17.90
C ALA A 53 1.98 22.31 -16.68
N MET A 54 2.41 21.28 -15.94
CA MET A 54 1.79 20.85 -14.66
C MET A 54 1.77 22.00 -13.65
N LYS A 55 2.91 22.70 -13.47
CA LYS A 55 3.03 23.85 -12.58
C LYS A 55 2.07 24.98 -12.97
N LYS A 56 1.93 25.26 -14.25
CA LYS A 56 1.01 26.28 -14.78
C LYS A 56 -0.45 25.93 -14.43
N ILE A 57 -0.87 24.69 -14.66
CA ILE A 57 -2.23 24.23 -14.34
C ILE A 57 -2.48 24.28 -12.84
N GLN A 58 -1.55 23.77 -12.02
CA GLN A 58 -1.67 23.79 -10.58
C GLN A 58 -1.79 25.21 -10.02
N SER A 59 -1.02 26.17 -10.54
CA SER A 59 -1.08 27.55 -10.09
C SER A 59 -2.44 28.22 -10.31
N GLN A 60 -3.22 27.74 -11.26
CA GLN A 60 -4.57 28.26 -11.57
C GLN A 60 -5.69 27.45 -10.89
N SER A 61 -5.38 26.30 -10.29
CA SER A 61 -6.38 25.46 -9.60
C SER A 61 -6.21 25.52 -8.08
N THR A 62 -5.18 24.87 -7.53
CA THR A 62 -4.92 24.76 -6.09
C THR A 62 -3.82 25.70 -5.59
N SER A 63 -3.26 26.54 -6.48
CA SER A 63 -2.12 27.44 -6.25
C SER A 63 -0.84 26.67 -5.99
N ASN A 64 -0.61 26.20 -4.78
CA ASN A 64 0.56 25.41 -4.37
C ASN A 64 0.29 24.67 -3.05
N PRO A 65 1.08 23.65 -2.71
CA PRO A 65 1.02 23.03 -1.40
C PRO A 65 1.40 23.98 -0.28
N CYS A 66 0.93 23.71 0.94
CA CYS A 66 1.27 24.48 2.13
C CYS A 66 2.81 24.56 2.32
N SER A 67 3.36 25.75 2.54
CA SER A 67 4.80 25.98 2.66
C SER A 67 5.41 25.25 3.86
N ILE A 68 4.69 25.14 4.97
CA ILE A 68 5.13 24.36 6.16
C ILE A 68 5.26 22.89 5.79
N SER A 69 4.31 22.33 5.04
CA SER A 69 4.37 20.96 4.57
C SER A 69 5.51 20.72 3.60
N GLN A 70 5.84 21.70 2.75
CA GLN A 70 7.01 21.62 1.86
C GLN A 70 8.30 21.59 2.66
N ALA A 71 8.47 22.49 3.65
CA ALA A 71 9.65 22.51 4.53
C ALA A 71 9.80 21.19 5.31
N ALA A 72 8.69 20.66 5.86
CA ALA A 72 8.69 19.35 6.53
C ALA A 72 9.10 18.22 5.59
N SER A 73 8.66 18.26 4.33
CA SER A 73 9.02 17.24 3.33
C SER A 73 10.50 17.31 2.95
N VAL A 74 11.06 18.51 2.84
CA VAL A 74 12.51 18.71 2.63
C VAL A 74 13.31 18.12 3.79
N ALA A 75 12.88 18.37 5.03
CA ALA A 75 13.52 17.81 6.21
C ALA A 75 13.42 16.27 6.26
N ALA A 76 12.28 15.71 5.89
CA ALA A 76 12.09 14.26 5.84
C ALA A 76 12.97 13.59 4.78
N LEU A 77 13.06 14.17 3.58
CA LEU A 77 13.82 13.61 2.46
C LEU A 77 15.35 13.71 2.65
N ASN A 78 15.82 14.79 3.28
CA ASN A 78 17.26 15.07 3.44
C ASN A 78 17.79 14.71 4.84
N GLY A 79 16.92 14.43 5.79
CA GLY A 79 17.27 14.08 7.16
C GLY A 79 17.72 12.63 7.34
N ASP A 80 17.91 12.23 8.60
CA ASP A 80 18.22 10.83 8.92
C ASP A 80 17.10 9.89 8.52
N GLN A 81 17.46 8.83 7.80
CA GLN A 81 16.54 7.82 7.29
C GLN A 81 16.37 6.61 8.24
N SER A 82 16.83 6.68 9.48
CA SER A 82 16.71 5.60 10.45
C SER A 82 15.24 5.23 10.74
N CYS A 83 14.38 6.25 10.82
CA CYS A 83 12.94 6.04 11.04
C CYS A 83 12.28 5.21 9.91
N VAL A 84 12.71 5.39 8.65
CA VAL A 84 12.21 4.60 7.51
C VAL A 84 12.71 3.16 7.61
N ARG A 85 13.99 2.96 7.97
CA ARG A 85 14.57 1.63 8.17
C ARG A 85 13.87 0.86 9.28
N GLU A 86 13.62 1.49 10.43
CA GLU A 86 12.91 0.87 11.56
C GLU A 86 11.45 0.52 11.19
N MET A 87 10.76 1.42 10.52
CA MET A 87 9.41 1.19 10.02
C MET A 87 9.38 0.00 9.04
N THR A 88 10.33 -0.09 8.11
CA THR A 88 10.42 -1.19 7.14
C THR A 88 10.66 -2.54 7.82
N LYS A 89 11.51 -2.61 8.85
CA LYS A 89 11.68 -3.82 9.68
C LYS A 89 10.36 -4.25 10.33
N ALA A 90 9.62 -3.29 10.91
CA ALA A 90 8.34 -3.56 11.53
C ALA A 90 7.29 -4.04 10.51
N PHE A 91 7.25 -3.45 9.31
CA PHE A 91 6.38 -3.91 8.23
C PHE A 91 6.72 -5.32 7.75
N ARG A 92 8.00 -5.64 7.58
CA ARG A 92 8.43 -6.99 7.21
C ARG A 92 7.97 -8.03 8.24
N ALA A 93 8.16 -7.77 9.52
CA ALA A 93 7.71 -8.67 10.59
C ALA A 93 6.19 -8.90 10.57
N ARG A 94 5.41 -7.82 10.36
CA ARG A 94 3.94 -7.91 10.25
C ARG A 94 3.51 -8.66 8.99
N HIS A 95 4.17 -8.40 7.86
CA HIS A 95 3.94 -9.12 6.61
C HIS A 95 4.18 -10.62 6.77
N ASP A 96 5.32 -11.01 7.34
CA ASP A 96 5.69 -12.42 7.51
C ASP A 96 4.67 -13.16 8.39
N TYR A 97 4.24 -12.53 9.47
CA TYR A 97 3.16 -13.06 10.31
C TYR A 97 1.83 -13.17 9.55
N LEU A 98 1.40 -12.05 8.92
CA LEU A 98 0.07 -11.99 8.30
C LEU A 98 -0.07 -12.97 7.15
N VAL A 99 0.93 -13.05 6.25
CA VAL A 99 0.90 -13.96 5.10
C VAL A 99 0.85 -15.42 5.55
N ALA A 100 1.64 -15.80 6.56
CA ALA A 100 1.59 -17.15 7.11
C ALA A 100 0.20 -17.46 7.70
N ALA A 101 -0.33 -16.55 8.52
CA ALA A 101 -1.60 -16.73 9.20
C ALA A 101 -2.82 -16.72 8.26
N LEU A 102 -2.78 -15.94 7.17
CA LEU A 102 -3.82 -15.95 6.13
C LEU A 102 -3.86 -17.28 5.39
N ASN A 103 -2.71 -17.87 5.07
CA ASN A 103 -2.63 -19.17 4.37
C ASN A 103 -3.09 -20.36 5.23
N GLU A 104 -3.29 -20.17 6.53
CA GLU A 104 -3.90 -21.18 7.41
C GLU A 104 -5.43 -21.08 7.45
N ILE A 105 -6.03 -20.03 6.85
CA ILE A 105 -7.49 -19.88 6.76
C ILE A 105 -7.99 -20.64 5.54
N PRO A 106 -8.98 -21.56 5.66
CA PRO A 106 -9.53 -22.28 4.54
C PRO A 106 -10.00 -21.35 3.42
N GLY A 107 -9.58 -21.64 2.19
CA GLY A 107 -9.96 -20.87 1.01
C GLY A 107 -9.25 -19.55 0.81
N PHE A 108 -8.22 -19.25 1.64
CA PHE A 108 -7.35 -18.09 1.47
C PHE A 108 -5.99 -18.51 0.90
N ARG A 109 -5.49 -17.77 -0.09
CA ARG A 109 -4.16 -17.98 -0.69
C ARG A 109 -3.46 -16.65 -0.87
N CYS A 110 -2.51 -16.35 0.00
CA CYS A 110 -1.74 -15.10 0.01
C CYS A 110 -0.29 -15.35 -0.42
N LEU A 111 0.14 -14.65 -1.47
CA LEU A 111 1.52 -14.65 -1.90
C LEU A 111 2.35 -13.68 -1.04
N ARG A 112 3.63 -14.01 -0.84
CA ARG A 112 4.59 -13.10 -0.19
C ARG A 112 4.92 -11.95 -1.14
N SER A 113 5.04 -10.76 -0.58
CA SER A 113 5.50 -9.58 -1.31
C SER A 113 6.89 -9.15 -0.83
N ALA A 114 7.59 -8.40 -1.67
CA ALA A 114 8.92 -7.88 -1.37
C ALA A 114 8.88 -6.47 -0.74
N GLY A 115 7.71 -5.96 -0.43
CA GLY A 115 7.53 -4.61 0.09
C GLY A 115 6.06 -4.29 0.34
N THR A 116 5.73 -3.01 0.45
CA THR A 116 4.38 -2.48 0.69
C THR A 116 3.90 -2.65 2.15
N PHE A 117 2.64 -2.32 2.40
CA PHE A 117 1.94 -2.53 3.67
C PHE A 117 0.55 -3.13 3.44
N TYR A 118 0.38 -3.83 2.31
CA TYR A 118 -0.83 -4.54 1.93
C TYR A 118 -0.57 -6.02 1.70
N ALA A 119 -1.49 -6.88 2.18
CA ALA A 119 -1.63 -8.26 1.74
C ALA A 119 -2.81 -8.34 0.76
N PHE A 120 -2.70 -9.20 -0.26
CA PHE A 120 -3.70 -9.34 -1.32
C PHE A 120 -4.00 -10.83 -1.60
N PRO A 121 -4.66 -11.52 -0.64
CA PRO A 121 -5.00 -12.93 -0.82
C PRO A 121 -6.09 -13.13 -1.87
N ASN A 122 -5.96 -14.21 -2.64
CA ASN A 122 -7.07 -14.82 -3.35
C ASN A 122 -7.99 -15.47 -2.32
N VAL A 123 -9.30 -15.27 -2.45
CA VAL A 123 -10.34 -15.76 -1.54
C VAL A 123 -11.50 -16.43 -2.29
N SER A 124 -11.28 -16.80 -3.55
CA SER A 124 -12.33 -17.38 -4.41
C SER A 124 -12.92 -18.65 -3.83
N GLU A 125 -12.09 -19.52 -3.24
CA GLU A 125 -12.55 -20.75 -2.60
C GLU A 125 -13.39 -20.45 -1.34
N ALA A 126 -13.01 -19.44 -0.55
CA ALA A 126 -13.79 -19.03 0.63
C ALA A 126 -15.16 -18.43 0.22
N ILE A 127 -15.20 -17.63 -0.84
CA ILE A 127 -16.45 -17.10 -1.43
C ILE A 127 -17.37 -18.25 -1.81
N GLN A 128 -16.86 -19.23 -2.55
CA GLN A 128 -17.61 -20.40 -2.97
C GLN A 128 -18.10 -21.25 -1.79
N ALA A 129 -17.23 -21.53 -0.82
CA ALA A 129 -17.55 -22.32 0.37
C ALA A 129 -18.65 -21.68 1.23
N LYS A 130 -18.72 -20.35 1.27
CA LYS A 130 -19.76 -19.58 1.98
C LYS A 130 -21.03 -19.34 1.14
N GLY A 131 -21.09 -19.81 -0.10
CA GLY A 131 -22.22 -19.57 -0.99
C GLY A 131 -22.43 -18.11 -1.36
N LEU A 132 -21.36 -17.32 -1.33
CA LEU A 132 -21.38 -15.90 -1.66
C LEU A 132 -21.19 -15.69 -3.16
N LYS A 133 -21.71 -14.58 -3.67
CA LYS A 133 -21.66 -14.24 -5.08
C LYS A 133 -20.27 -13.79 -5.54
N ASP A 134 -19.62 -12.94 -4.73
CA ASP A 134 -18.39 -12.26 -5.13
C ASP A 134 -17.60 -11.73 -3.90
N ASP A 135 -16.49 -11.06 -4.18
CA ASP A 135 -15.61 -10.44 -3.18
C ASP A 135 -16.25 -9.22 -2.47
N LEU A 136 -17.27 -8.57 -3.07
CA LEU A 136 -18.02 -7.51 -2.40
C LEU A 136 -18.90 -8.08 -1.29
N GLU A 137 -19.60 -9.20 -1.56
CA GLU A 137 -20.39 -9.87 -0.52
C GLU A 137 -19.50 -10.41 0.59
N LEU A 138 -18.32 -10.97 0.25
CA LEU A 138 -17.35 -11.39 1.26
C LEU A 138 -16.85 -10.20 2.10
N ALA A 139 -16.49 -9.09 1.49
CA ALA A 139 -16.08 -7.88 2.22
C ALA A 139 -17.17 -7.38 3.16
N SER A 140 -18.44 -7.41 2.73
CA SER A 140 -19.61 -7.06 3.55
C SER A 140 -19.81 -8.02 4.72
N LEU A 141 -19.66 -9.33 4.48
CA LEU A 141 -19.73 -10.36 5.52
C LEU A 141 -18.64 -10.14 6.59
N LEU A 142 -17.39 -9.95 6.14
CA LEU A 142 -16.24 -9.73 7.04
C LEU A 142 -16.41 -8.46 7.87
N LEU A 143 -16.97 -7.40 7.29
CA LEU A 143 -17.23 -6.17 8.04
C LEU A 143 -18.31 -6.38 9.12
N LYS A 144 -19.40 -7.07 8.78
CA LYS A 144 -20.56 -7.27 9.68
C LYS A 144 -20.26 -8.30 10.78
N GLU A 145 -19.71 -9.46 10.41
CA GLU A 145 -19.59 -10.60 11.30
C GLU A 145 -18.20 -10.71 11.97
N ALA A 146 -17.15 -10.28 11.28
CA ALA A 146 -15.79 -10.28 11.80
C ALA A 146 -15.35 -8.92 12.35
N GLU A 147 -16.08 -7.84 12.04
CA GLU A 147 -15.67 -6.44 12.31
C GLU A 147 -14.29 -6.14 11.71
N VAL A 148 -14.02 -6.69 10.54
CA VAL A 148 -12.77 -6.52 9.78
C VAL A 148 -13.08 -5.83 8.47
N ALA A 149 -12.58 -4.61 8.31
CA ALA A 149 -12.69 -3.86 7.08
C ALA A 149 -11.61 -4.29 6.08
N VAL A 150 -12.03 -4.71 4.90
CA VAL A 150 -11.16 -5.06 3.77
C VAL A 150 -11.62 -4.34 2.51
N VAL A 151 -10.77 -4.25 1.51
CA VAL A 151 -11.17 -3.70 0.21
C VAL A 151 -11.33 -4.86 -0.77
N PRO A 152 -12.51 -5.01 -1.43
CA PRO A 152 -12.70 -6.05 -2.44
C PRO A 152 -11.73 -5.87 -3.61
N GLY A 153 -11.21 -6.98 -4.13
CA GLY A 153 -10.23 -6.97 -5.22
C GLY A 153 -10.80 -6.50 -6.55
N SER A 154 -12.10 -6.67 -6.77
CA SER A 154 -12.82 -6.13 -7.93
C SER A 154 -12.64 -4.61 -8.09
N ALA A 155 -12.46 -3.86 -7.00
CA ALA A 155 -12.12 -2.43 -7.03
C ALA A 155 -10.75 -2.15 -7.68
N PHE A 156 -9.92 -3.17 -7.86
CA PHE A 156 -8.60 -3.13 -8.49
C PHE A 156 -8.54 -3.98 -9.78
N GLY A 157 -9.70 -4.39 -10.31
CA GLY A 157 -9.77 -5.27 -11.48
C GLY A 157 -9.40 -6.74 -11.20
N ALA A 158 -9.37 -7.17 -9.93
CA ALA A 158 -9.00 -8.52 -9.51
C ALA A 158 -10.13 -9.16 -8.68
N ALA A 159 -11.20 -9.60 -9.33
CA ALA A 159 -12.29 -10.32 -8.68
C ALA A 159 -11.79 -11.59 -7.98
N GLY A 160 -12.40 -11.94 -6.85
CA GLY A 160 -11.99 -13.09 -6.05
C GLY A 160 -10.78 -12.84 -5.15
N TYR A 161 -10.36 -11.58 -5.00
CA TYR A 161 -9.32 -11.14 -4.07
C TYR A 161 -9.88 -10.16 -3.04
N ILE A 162 -9.14 -9.97 -1.96
CA ILE A 162 -9.37 -8.87 -1.01
C ILE A 162 -8.02 -8.22 -0.64
N ARG A 163 -8.05 -6.93 -0.34
CA ARG A 163 -6.86 -6.21 0.15
C ARG A 163 -6.98 -5.93 1.65
N LEU A 164 -5.98 -6.36 2.40
CA LEU A 164 -5.82 -6.04 3.82
C LEU A 164 -4.61 -5.12 4.01
N SER A 165 -4.76 -4.08 4.83
CA SER A 165 -3.63 -3.27 5.28
C SER A 165 -3.03 -3.87 6.56
N PHE A 166 -1.70 -3.96 6.62
CA PHE A 166 -0.99 -4.30 7.86
C PHE A 166 -0.25 -3.11 8.48
N ALA A 167 -0.69 -1.89 8.13
CA ALA A 167 -0.21 -0.66 8.76
C ALA A 167 -0.88 -0.43 10.14
N CYS A 168 -0.83 -1.43 11.01
CA CYS A 168 -1.36 -1.41 12.38
C CYS A 168 -0.44 -2.22 13.31
N SER A 169 -0.78 -2.35 14.59
CA SER A 169 0.02 -3.15 15.53
C SER A 169 -0.05 -4.66 15.21
N LEU A 170 0.96 -5.42 15.64
CA LEU A 170 0.95 -6.88 15.50
C LEU A 170 -0.22 -7.51 16.27
N ASP A 171 -0.60 -6.94 17.41
CA ASP A 171 -1.73 -7.44 18.20
C ASP A 171 -3.06 -7.22 17.49
N THR A 172 -3.23 -6.09 16.81
CA THR A 172 -4.38 -5.86 15.91
C THR A 172 -4.44 -6.90 14.80
N LEU A 173 -3.30 -7.27 14.20
CA LEU A 173 -3.26 -8.31 13.16
C LEU A 173 -3.61 -9.69 13.72
N LYS A 174 -3.12 -10.05 14.90
CA LYS A 174 -3.47 -11.30 15.57
C LYS A 174 -4.98 -11.39 15.83
N GLU A 175 -5.56 -10.31 16.32
CA GLU A 175 -7.00 -10.24 16.57
C GLU A 175 -7.78 -10.31 15.25
N THR A 176 -7.32 -9.63 14.20
CA THR A 176 -7.90 -9.72 12.85
C THR A 176 -7.94 -11.17 12.36
N ILE A 177 -6.83 -11.90 12.45
CA ILE A 177 -6.76 -13.31 12.05
C ILE A 177 -7.72 -14.18 12.88
N ARG A 178 -7.79 -13.96 14.20
CA ARG A 178 -8.73 -14.69 15.07
C ARG A 178 -10.18 -14.48 14.63
N ARG A 179 -10.55 -13.24 14.27
CA ARG A 179 -11.89 -12.88 13.80
C ARG A 179 -12.20 -13.47 12.43
N LEU A 180 -11.24 -13.42 11.50
CA LEU A 180 -11.38 -14.03 10.17
C LEU A 180 -11.60 -15.54 10.29
N ARG A 181 -10.81 -16.25 11.11
CA ARG A 181 -10.98 -17.70 11.33
C ARG A 181 -12.35 -18.04 11.90
N ARG A 182 -12.87 -17.25 12.81
CA ARG A 182 -14.20 -17.46 13.40
C ARG A 182 -15.32 -17.42 12.35
N VAL A 183 -15.20 -16.52 11.36
CA VAL A 183 -16.26 -16.29 10.36
C VAL A 183 -16.07 -17.17 9.14
N ILE A 184 -14.84 -17.46 8.74
CA ILE A 184 -14.55 -18.25 7.53
C ILE A 184 -14.42 -19.74 7.83
N GLY A 185 -13.73 -20.11 8.91
CA GLY A 185 -13.59 -21.52 9.35
C GLY A 185 -14.79 -21.91 10.16
#